data_5b882996777bd0f0a41669128100dd01
#
_entry.id   5b882996777bd0f0a41669128100dd01
#
_cell.length_a   1.000
_cell.length_b   1.000
_cell.length_c   1.000
_cell.angle_alpha   90.00
_cell.angle_beta   90.00
_cell.angle_gamma   90.00
#
_symmetry.space_group_name_H-M   'P 1'
#
loop_
_entity.id
_entity.type
_entity.pdbx_description
1 polymer ?
#
loop_
_entity_poly.entity_id
_entity_poly.type
_entity_poly.pdbx_seq_one_letter_code
_entity_poly.pdbx_strand_id
1 'polypeptide(L)'
;VFYQAKGRIIVATFASLISRMQQVLETAKRHERKVSFVGLSMTENARIAKELGYLNYDESQVVSTEQALSMPENKVVLLVTGSQGEPTSILGRLANGTNNRFGVKEGDTIVLSSHPIPGNEEPVYRAINRLMERGADVVYEAIMPVHVSGHASQEEIKLLLHLVKPRYLIPIHGEMRMLRQHKRLALEVGMEEEQIALVQNGRIIEFTHGEMTLGERIPGGYVFVDGIGVGDVD
;
A
#
# COMPACT_ATOMS: atom_id res chain seq x y z
N VAL A 1 -1.77 -14.45 13.22
CA VAL A 1 -2.94 -14.56 12.35
C VAL A 1 -3.12 -16.00 11.88
N PHE A 2 -2.23 -16.57 11.08
CA PHE A 2 -2.40 -17.89 10.44
C PHE A 2 -2.68 -19.04 11.42
N TYR A 3 -2.07 -19.00 12.60
CA TYR A 3 -2.26 -20.00 13.65
C TYR A 3 -3.69 -19.96 14.25
N GLN A 4 -4.30 -18.78 14.32
CA GLN A 4 -5.59 -18.57 14.98
C GLN A 4 -6.77 -18.68 14.00
N ALA A 5 -6.54 -18.44 12.71
CA ALA A 5 -7.59 -18.42 11.69
C ALA A 5 -8.19 -19.81 11.46
N LYS A 6 -9.47 -19.96 11.76
CA LYS A 6 -10.23 -21.22 11.59
C LYS A 6 -10.81 -21.38 10.19
N GLY A 7 -11.14 -20.27 9.52
CA GLY A 7 -11.69 -20.22 8.17
C GLY A 7 -10.64 -19.84 7.11
N ARG A 8 -11.13 -19.24 6.01
CA ARG A 8 -10.26 -18.68 4.96
C ARG A 8 -9.49 -17.48 5.49
N ILE A 9 -8.28 -17.31 4.98
CA ILE A 9 -7.52 -16.08 5.19
C ILE A 9 -7.55 -15.28 3.89
N ILE A 10 -7.94 -14.02 3.97
CA ILE A 10 -7.94 -13.09 2.83
C ILE A 10 -6.95 -11.98 3.16
N VAL A 11 -5.85 -11.90 2.41
CA VAL A 11 -4.80 -10.90 2.63
C VAL A 11 -4.90 -9.83 1.57
N ALA A 12 -5.24 -8.62 1.96
CA ALA A 12 -5.26 -7.45 1.09
C ALA A 12 -3.91 -6.72 1.15
N THR A 13 -3.28 -6.55 0.00
CA THR A 13 -2.00 -5.85 -0.15
C THR A 13 -1.90 -5.20 -1.52
N PHE A 14 -0.88 -4.36 -1.71
CA PHE A 14 -0.55 -3.85 -3.04
C PHE A 14 -0.06 -4.98 -3.94
N ALA A 15 -0.56 -5.02 -5.17
CA ALA A 15 -0.15 -6.04 -6.16
C ALA A 15 1.33 -5.91 -6.58
N SER A 16 1.95 -4.78 -6.36
CA SER A 16 3.38 -4.53 -6.61
C SER A 16 4.30 -4.92 -5.44
N LEU A 17 3.75 -5.26 -4.28
CA LEU A 17 4.55 -5.60 -3.09
C LEU A 17 4.92 -7.09 -3.10
N ILE A 18 5.85 -7.46 -3.97
CA ILE A 18 6.26 -8.85 -4.22
C ILE A 18 6.83 -9.52 -2.95
N SER A 19 7.58 -8.79 -2.14
CA SER A 19 8.11 -9.30 -0.87
C SER A 19 7.00 -9.75 0.10
N ARG A 20 5.85 -9.06 0.11
CA ARG A 20 4.69 -9.45 0.91
C ARG A 20 4.01 -10.70 0.35
N MET A 21 3.92 -10.82 -0.97
CA MET A 21 3.43 -12.05 -1.60
C MET A 21 4.29 -13.24 -1.19
N GLN A 22 5.62 -13.08 -1.22
CA GLN A 22 6.55 -14.13 -0.80
C GLN A 22 6.34 -14.52 0.67
N GLN A 23 6.23 -13.55 1.58
CA GLN A 23 5.97 -13.81 3.00
C GLN A 23 4.66 -14.57 3.23
N VAL A 24 3.61 -14.23 2.48
CA VAL A 24 2.31 -14.93 2.57
C VAL A 24 2.42 -16.35 2.05
N LEU A 25 3.09 -16.57 0.93
CA LEU A 25 3.34 -17.90 0.37
C LEU A 25 4.10 -18.79 1.36
N GLU A 26 5.21 -18.30 1.91
CA GLU A 26 6.01 -19.05 2.89
C GLU A 26 5.22 -19.38 4.16
N THR A 27 4.44 -18.40 4.65
CA THR A 27 3.61 -18.62 5.84
C THR A 27 2.47 -19.59 5.54
N ALA A 28 1.81 -19.48 4.39
CA ALA A 28 0.78 -20.42 3.96
C ALA A 28 1.32 -21.85 3.85
N LYS A 29 2.54 -22.01 3.30
CA LYS A 29 3.22 -23.32 3.21
C LYS A 29 3.44 -23.95 4.59
N ARG A 30 3.91 -23.16 5.58
CA ARG A 30 4.12 -23.63 6.98
C ARG A 30 2.82 -24.07 7.65
N HIS A 31 1.68 -23.51 7.25
CA HIS A 31 0.36 -23.83 7.78
C HIS A 31 -0.47 -24.74 6.85
N GLU A 32 0.18 -25.37 5.87
CA GLU A 32 -0.45 -26.30 4.91
C GLU A 32 -1.68 -25.70 4.20
N ARG A 33 -1.61 -24.41 3.89
CA ARG A 33 -2.66 -23.70 3.14
C ARG A 33 -2.21 -23.46 1.69
N LYS A 34 -3.14 -23.61 0.75
CA LYS A 34 -2.96 -23.21 -0.64
C LYS A 34 -3.24 -21.72 -0.80
N VAL A 35 -2.56 -21.11 -1.75
CA VAL A 35 -2.69 -19.67 -2.03
C VAL A 35 -3.33 -19.47 -3.39
N SER A 36 -4.25 -18.51 -3.48
CA SER A 36 -4.77 -18.04 -4.76
C SER A 36 -4.55 -16.54 -4.89
N PHE A 37 -4.00 -16.12 -6.03
CA PHE A 37 -3.92 -14.71 -6.41
C PHE A 37 -5.23 -14.30 -7.06
N VAL A 38 -5.95 -13.35 -6.48
CA VAL A 38 -7.29 -12.96 -6.91
C VAL A 38 -7.27 -11.58 -7.55
N GLY A 39 -7.69 -11.50 -8.80
CA GLY A 39 -7.72 -10.27 -9.58
C GLY A 39 -6.57 -10.16 -10.58
N LEU A 40 -6.84 -9.47 -11.69
CA LEU A 40 -5.94 -9.42 -12.83
C LEU A 40 -4.55 -8.88 -12.48
N SER A 41 -4.49 -7.73 -11.81
CA SER A 41 -3.21 -7.12 -11.42
C SER A 41 -2.41 -7.98 -10.44
N MET A 42 -3.08 -8.65 -9.49
CA MET A 42 -2.41 -9.52 -8.53
C MET A 42 -1.82 -10.75 -9.23
N THR A 43 -2.60 -11.38 -10.12
CA THR A 43 -2.17 -12.56 -10.87
C THR A 43 -1.03 -12.22 -11.84
N GLU A 44 -1.13 -11.11 -12.57
CA GLU A 44 -0.13 -10.71 -13.55
C GLU A 44 1.20 -10.32 -12.90
N ASN A 45 1.16 -9.53 -11.82
CA ASN A 45 2.38 -9.18 -11.08
C ASN A 45 3.05 -10.42 -10.46
N ALA A 46 2.26 -11.36 -9.93
CA ALA A 46 2.80 -12.61 -9.39
C ALA A 46 3.46 -13.46 -10.49
N ARG A 47 2.85 -13.54 -11.69
CA ARG A 47 3.41 -14.24 -12.85
C ARG A 47 4.74 -13.64 -13.30
N ILE A 48 4.77 -12.32 -13.51
CA ILE A 48 5.99 -11.59 -13.92
C ILE A 48 7.08 -11.73 -12.86
N ALA A 49 6.75 -11.54 -11.58
CA ALA A 49 7.70 -11.65 -10.51
C ALA A 49 8.31 -13.07 -10.41
N LYS A 50 7.52 -14.11 -10.68
CA LYS A 50 8.00 -15.49 -10.73
C LYS A 50 8.93 -15.72 -11.91
N GLU A 51 8.55 -15.28 -13.12
CA GLU A 51 9.37 -15.39 -14.31
C GLU A 51 10.73 -14.68 -14.16
N LEU A 52 10.76 -13.55 -13.47
CA LEU A 52 11.98 -12.81 -13.18
C LEU A 52 12.77 -13.33 -11.95
N GLY A 53 12.28 -14.36 -11.26
CA GLY A 53 12.93 -14.94 -10.09
C GLY A 53 12.78 -14.17 -8.78
N TYR A 54 11.92 -13.14 -8.72
CA TYR A 54 11.64 -12.38 -7.51
C TYR A 54 10.56 -13.00 -6.62
N LEU A 55 9.78 -13.94 -7.14
CA LEU A 55 8.77 -14.67 -6.40
C LEU A 55 8.98 -16.16 -6.58
N ASN A 56 9.16 -16.88 -5.48
CA ASN A 56 9.49 -18.30 -5.49
C ASN A 56 8.42 -19.11 -4.75
N TYR A 57 7.82 -20.08 -5.44
CA TYR A 57 6.86 -21.01 -4.87
C TYR A 57 6.75 -22.29 -5.72
N ASP A 58 6.38 -23.40 -5.08
CA ASP A 58 6.06 -24.64 -5.77
C ASP A 58 4.72 -24.50 -6.50
N GLU A 59 4.61 -25.00 -7.73
CA GLU A 59 3.36 -24.96 -8.51
C GLU A 59 2.17 -25.55 -7.75
N SER A 60 2.42 -26.60 -6.98
CA SER A 60 1.37 -27.22 -6.17
C SER A 60 0.85 -26.34 -5.03
N GLN A 61 1.55 -25.27 -4.68
CA GLN A 61 1.16 -24.36 -3.59
C GLN A 61 0.12 -23.35 -4.03
N VAL A 62 0.16 -22.95 -5.30
CA VAL A 62 -0.75 -21.94 -5.86
C VAL A 62 -1.83 -22.62 -6.69
N VAL A 63 -3.07 -22.22 -6.47
CA VAL A 63 -4.25 -22.78 -7.11
C VAL A 63 -5.10 -21.68 -7.73
N SER A 64 -5.96 -22.03 -8.69
CA SER A 64 -6.91 -21.07 -9.24
C SER A 64 -7.91 -20.61 -8.15
N THR A 65 -8.56 -19.48 -8.39
CA THR A 65 -9.58 -18.99 -7.45
C THR A 65 -10.74 -19.99 -7.32
N GLU A 66 -11.15 -20.61 -8.40
CA GLU A 66 -12.21 -21.60 -8.44
C GLU A 66 -11.82 -22.85 -7.63
N GLN A 67 -10.61 -23.33 -7.78
CA GLN A 67 -10.08 -24.45 -6.98
C GLN A 67 -10.00 -24.08 -5.50
N ALA A 68 -9.47 -22.88 -5.16
CA ALA A 68 -9.40 -22.43 -3.78
C ALA A 68 -10.78 -22.38 -3.12
N LEU A 69 -11.81 -21.89 -3.83
CA LEU A 69 -13.17 -21.79 -3.32
C LEU A 69 -13.88 -23.16 -3.13
N SER A 70 -13.39 -24.22 -3.77
CA SER A 70 -13.89 -25.60 -3.60
C SER A 70 -13.17 -26.37 -2.48
N MET A 71 -12.09 -25.83 -1.92
CA MET A 71 -11.31 -26.45 -0.86
C MET A 71 -11.89 -26.19 0.53
N PRO A 72 -11.50 -26.99 1.55
CA PRO A 72 -11.83 -26.68 2.95
C PRO A 72 -11.31 -25.28 3.32
N GLU A 73 -12.14 -24.49 3.99
CA GLU A 73 -11.87 -23.07 4.27
C GLU A 73 -10.58 -22.85 5.04
N ASN A 74 -10.27 -23.73 5.99
CA ASN A 74 -9.02 -23.67 6.76
C ASN A 74 -7.77 -24.05 5.96
N LYS A 75 -7.88 -24.39 4.69
CA LYS A 75 -6.75 -24.72 3.78
C LYS A 75 -6.51 -23.67 2.72
N VAL A 76 -7.17 -22.51 2.80
CA VAL A 76 -7.16 -21.49 1.75
C VAL A 76 -6.63 -20.16 2.26
N VAL A 77 -5.81 -19.50 1.43
CA VAL A 77 -5.41 -18.11 1.52
C VAL A 77 -5.70 -17.43 0.18
N LEU A 78 -6.42 -16.32 0.22
CA LEU A 78 -6.70 -15.49 -0.95
C LEU A 78 -5.89 -14.19 -0.85
N LEU A 79 -4.99 -13.95 -1.79
CA LEU A 79 -4.29 -12.67 -1.94
C LEU A 79 -5.08 -11.76 -2.86
N VAL A 80 -5.50 -10.61 -2.35
CA VAL A 80 -6.39 -9.67 -3.05
C VAL A 80 -5.81 -8.26 -3.08
N THR A 81 -6.33 -7.43 -3.99
CA THR A 81 -6.10 -5.97 -4.00
C THR A 81 -7.15 -5.22 -3.21
N GLY A 82 -6.92 -3.93 -2.92
CA GLY A 82 -7.92 -3.04 -2.32
C GLY A 82 -7.62 -2.64 -0.88
N SER A 83 -6.36 -2.69 -0.50
CA SER A 83 -5.91 -2.32 0.85
C SER A 83 -6.03 -0.82 1.17
N GLN A 84 -6.39 0.03 0.19
CA GLN A 84 -6.60 1.48 0.35
C GLN A 84 -8.08 1.89 0.31
N GLY A 85 -8.99 0.92 0.41
CA GLY A 85 -10.44 1.19 0.43
C GLY A 85 -11.05 1.48 -0.95
N GLU A 86 -10.31 1.19 -2.05
CA GLU A 86 -10.79 1.43 -3.41
C GLU A 86 -12.05 0.59 -3.69
N PRO A 87 -13.19 1.20 -4.04
CA PRO A 87 -14.47 0.49 -4.14
C PRO A 87 -14.52 -0.53 -5.28
N THR A 88 -13.73 -0.32 -6.33
CA THR A 88 -13.65 -1.20 -7.51
C THR A 88 -12.67 -2.36 -7.35
N SER A 89 -11.82 -2.33 -6.32
CA SER A 89 -10.89 -3.42 -6.00
C SER A 89 -11.60 -4.69 -5.54
N ILE A 90 -10.87 -5.79 -5.45
CA ILE A 90 -11.45 -7.06 -4.94
C ILE A 90 -11.96 -6.87 -3.50
N LEU A 91 -11.14 -6.30 -2.60
CA LEU A 91 -11.55 -6.09 -1.20
C LEU A 91 -12.72 -5.11 -1.10
N GLY A 92 -12.71 -4.02 -1.87
CA GLY A 92 -13.80 -3.05 -1.90
C GLY A 92 -15.12 -3.68 -2.36
N ARG A 93 -15.09 -4.52 -3.39
CA ARG A 93 -16.28 -5.28 -3.83
C ARG A 93 -16.74 -6.31 -2.80
N LEU A 94 -15.81 -6.96 -2.09
CA LEU A 94 -16.16 -7.85 -0.97
C LEU A 94 -16.83 -7.08 0.17
N ALA A 95 -16.27 -5.93 0.56
CA ALA A 95 -16.86 -5.06 1.57
C ALA A 95 -18.26 -4.55 1.17
N ASN A 96 -18.46 -4.23 -0.09
CA ASN A 96 -19.74 -3.76 -0.62
C ASN A 96 -20.73 -4.91 -0.92
N GLY A 97 -20.29 -6.18 -0.95
CA GLY A 97 -21.10 -7.33 -1.34
C GLY A 97 -21.41 -7.41 -2.83
N THR A 98 -20.60 -6.76 -3.65
CA THR A 98 -20.77 -6.68 -5.11
C THR A 98 -19.77 -7.55 -5.88
N ASN A 99 -18.98 -8.37 -5.17
CA ASN A 99 -18.07 -9.29 -5.83
C ASN A 99 -18.82 -10.54 -6.33
N ASN A 100 -18.82 -10.77 -7.64
CA ASN A 100 -19.60 -11.81 -8.30
C ASN A 100 -19.01 -13.24 -8.15
N ARG A 101 -17.76 -13.37 -7.73
CA ARG A 101 -17.09 -14.68 -7.64
C ARG A 101 -17.29 -15.35 -6.29
N PHE A 102 -17.19 -14.59 -5.20
CA PHE A 102 -17.38 -15.06 -3.83
C PHE A 102 -17.68 -13.90 -2.89
N GLY A 103 -18.30 -14.19 -1.76
CA GLY A 103 -18.58 -13.24 -0.69
C GLY A 103 -17.71 -13.47 0.54
N VAL A 104 -17.77 -12.52 1.47
CA VAL A 104 -17.27 -12.68 2.84
C VAL A 104 -18.20 -13.65 3.57
N LYS A 105 -17.62 -14.50 4.40
CA LYS A 105 -18.34 -15.45 5.25
C LYS A 105 -17.98 -15.22 6.71
N GLU A 106 -18.86 -15.60 7.59
CA GLU A 106 -18.57 -15.69 9.02
C GLU A 106 -17.40 -16.65 9.26
N GLY A 107 -16.42 -16.22 10.05
CA GLY A 107 -15.19 -16.98 10.30
C GLY A 107 -14.06 -16.73 9.30
N ASP A 108 -14.25 -15.95 8.25
CA ASP A 108 -13.16 -15.44 7.42
C ASP A 108 -12.27 -14.53 8.24
N THR A 109 -10.96 -14.69 8.11
CA THR A 109 -9.96 -13.74 8.65
C THR A 109 -9.43 -12.88 7.53
N ILE A 110 -9.66 -11.57 7.59
CA ILE A 110 -9.22 -10.60 6.57
C ILE A 110 -8.07 -9.76 7.13
N VAL A 111 -6.93 -9.78 6.45
CA VAL A 111 -5.73 -9.04 6.84
C VAL A 111 -5.51 -7.87 5.89
N LEU A 112 -5.60 -6.64 6.38
CA LEU A 112 -5.19 -5.46 5.63
C LEU A 112 -3.70 -5.22 5.87
N SER A 113 -2.87 -5.73 4.96
CA SER A 113 -1.41 -5.65 5.05
C SER A 113 -0.88 -4.40 4.35
N SER A 114 -1.35 -3.25 4.79
CA SER A 114 -0.94 -1.92 4.35
C SER A 114 -1.23 -0.88 5.42
N HIS A 115 -0.55 0.26 5.34
CA HIS A 115 -0.93 1.47 6.05
C HIS A 115 -1.83 2.33 5.15
N PRO A 116 -2.89 2.96 5.66
CA PRO A 116 -3.65 3.92 4.86
C PRO A 116 -2.76 5.05 4.36
N ILE A 117 -2.79 5.30 3.05
CA ILE A 117 -2.15 6.49 2.49
C ILE A 117 -2.89 7.72 3.02
N PRO A 118 -2.20 8.81 3.42
CA PRO A 118 -2.85 10.03 3.87
C PRO A 118 -3.97 10.49 2.91
N GLY A 119 -5.18 10.63 3.45
CA GLY A 119 -6.40 10.92 2.70
C GLY A 119 -7.27 9.70 2.36
N ASN A 120 -6.76 8.48 2.53
CA ASN A 120 -7.52 7.23 2.32
C ASN A 120 -8.02 6.62 3.63
N GLU A 121 -7.85 7.28 4.76
CA GLU A 121 -8.22 6.75 6.07
C GLU A 121 -9.72 6.41 6.13
N GLU A 122 -10.58 7.34 5.70
CA GLU A 122 -12.03 7.14 5.74
C GLU A 122 -12.49 5.99 4.85
N PRO A 123 -12.11 5.87 3.57
CA PRO A 123 -12.43 4.72 2.74
C PRO A 123 -11.95 3.39 3.32
N VAL A 124 -10.74 3.34 3.90
CA VAL A 124 -10.18 2.13 4.50
C VAL A 124 -11.00 1.71 5.71
N TYR A 125 -11.26 2.61 6.66
CA TYR A 125 -12.06 2.27 7.85
C TYR A 125 -13.51 1.94 7.51
N ARG A 126 -14.08 2.56 6.50
CA ARG A 126 -15.41 2.20 5.98
C ARG A 126 -15.42 0.78 5.42
N ALA A 127 -14.39 0.38 4.68
CA ALA A 127 -14.26 -0.98 4.19
C ALA A 127 -14.11 -1.99 5.33
N ILE A 128 -13.28 -1.69 6.34
CA ILE A 128 -13.11 -2.52 7.54
C ILE A 128 -14.45 -2.75 8.24
N ASN A 129 -15.21 -1.67 8.51
CA ASN A 129 -16.53 -1.79 9.16
C ASN A 129 -17.47 -2.70 8.39
N ARG A 130 -17.58 -2.51 7.06
CA ARG A 130 -18.44 -3.34 6.21
C ARG A 130 -18.04 -4.81 6.16
N LEU A 131 -16.73 -5.09 6.22
CA LEU A 131 -16.24 -6.47 6.28
C LEU A 131 -16.59 -7.13 7.61
N MET A 132 -16.47 -6.40 8.73
CA MET A 132 -16.88 -6.87 10.05
C MET A 132 -18.40 -7.07 10.15
N GLU A 133 -19.21 -6.16 9.58
CA GLU A 133 -20.66 -6.32 9.49
C GLU A 133 -21.08 -7.59 8.73
N ARG A 134 -20.22 -8.10 7.84
CA ARG A 134 -20.41 -9.36 7.10
C ARG A 134 -19.90 -10.59 7.83
N GLY A 135 -19.44 -10.44 9.08
CA GLY A 135 -18.98 -11.54 9.93
C GLY A 135 -17.50 -11.90 9.80
N ALA A 136 -16.68 -11.08 9.11
CA ALA A 136 -15.24 -11.32 9.07
C ALA A 136 -14.54 -10.83 10.33
N ASP A 137 -13.49 -11.53 10.74
CA ASP A 137 -12.48 -11.05 11.68
C ASP A 137 -11.43 -10.26 10.92
N VAL A 138 -11.37 -8.94 11.14
CA VAL A 138 -10.49 -8.04 10.37
C VAL A 138 -9.27 -7.64 11.18
N VAL A 139 -8.09 -8.00 10.69
CA VAL A 139 -6.79 -7.67 11.28
C VAL A 139 -6.12 -6.57 10.46
N TYR A 140 -5.83 -5.46 11.11
CA TYR A 140 -5.17 -4.30 10.51
C TYR A 140 -4.18 -3.70 11.50
N GLU A 141 -3.39 -2.71 11.07
CA GLU A 141 -2.22 -2.21 11.80
C GLU A 141 -2.51 -1.75 13.24
N ALA A 142 -3.67 -1.15 13.50
CA ALA A 142 -4.04 -0.71 14.85
C ALA A 142 -4.29 -1.87 15.83
N ILE A 143 -4.57 -3.07 15.30
CA ILE A 143 -4.79 -4.28 16.13
C ILE A 143 -3.52 -5.11 16.23
N MET A 144 -2.78 -5.24 15.12
CA MET A 144 -1.58 -6.07 15.04
C MET A 144 -0.63 -5.51 13.97
N PRO A 145 0.70 -5.52 14.17
CA PRO A 145 1.64 -5.05 13.17
C PRO A 145 1.69 -6.01 11.95
N VAL A 146 0.80 -5.79 11.00
CA VAL A 146 0.66 -6.58 9.75
C VAL A 146 1.30 -5.93 8.55
N HIS A 147 1.89 -4.76 8.73
CA HIS A 147 2.59 -4.01 7.70
C HIS A 147 3.89 -3.41 8.23
N VAL A 148 4.88 -3.30 7.37
CA VAL A 148 6.11 -2.55 7.62
C VAL A 148 6.18 -1.49 6.54
N SER A 149 6.35 -0.23 6.93
CA SER A 149 6.48 0.89 6.00
C SER A 149 7.69 0.68 5.08
N GLY A 150 7.52 0.98 3.79
CA GLY A 150 8.62 1.07 2.84
C GLY A 150 9.31 2.44 2.85
N HIS A 151 8.79 3.41 3.62
CA HIS A 151 9.43 4.71 3.79
C HIS A 151 10.64 4.59 4.70
N ALA A 152 11.68 5.38 4.40
CA ALA A 152 12.89 5.43 5.22
C ALA A 152 12.59 5.94 6.64
N SER A 153 13.25 5.35 7.62
CA SER A 153 13.27 5.85 8.99
C SER A 153 14.05 7.16 9.08
N GLN A 154 13.92 7.87 10.21
CA GLN A 154 14.65 9.12 10.42
C GLN A 154 16.15 8.94 10.32
N GLU A 155 16.69 7.85 10.87
CA GLU A 155 18.13 7.56 10.82
C GLU A 155 18.61 7.20 9.42
N GLU A 156 17.79 6.51 8.63
CA GLU A 156 18.10 6.25 7.21
C GLU A 156 18.10 7.54 6.38
N ILE A 157 17.18 8.46 6.64
CA ILE A 157 17.16 9.79 5.99
C ILE A 157 18.43 10.58 6.37
N LYS A 158 18.82 10.62 7.65
CA LYS A 158 20.04 11.26 8.10
C LYS A 158 21.28 10.64 7.45
N LEU A 159 21.34 9.31 7.40
CA LEU A 159 22.41 8.59 6.72
C LEU A 159 22.49 8.95 5.24
N LEU A 160 21.34 8.98 4.54
CA LEU A 160 21.29 9.36 3.13
C LEU A 160 21.82 10.79 2.91
N LEU A 161 21.37 11.75 3.70
CA LEU A 161 21.84 13.14 3.62
C LEU A 161 23.35 13.24 3.88
N HIS A 162 23.86 12.46 4.82
CA HIS A 162 25.29 12.43 5.15
C HIS A 162 26.16 11.81 4.04
N LEU A 163 25.65 10.79 3.36
CA LEU A 163 26.33 10.15 2.24
C LEU A 163 26.28 10.99 0.96
N VAL A 164 25.13 11.56 0.64
CA VAL A 164 24.92 12.34 -0.59
C VAL A 164 25.52 13.74 -0.47
N LYS A 165 25.47 14.35 0.73
CA LYS A 165 25.87 15.74 1.01
C LYS A 165 25.30 16.72 -0.02
N PRO A 166 23.96 16.76 -0.18
CA PRO A 166 23.34 17.57 -1.21
C PRO A 166 23.59 19.07 -0.93
N ARG A 167 23.80 19.86 -1.96
CA ARG A 167 23.91 21.32 -1.83
C ARG A 167 22.56 21.94 -1.41
N TYR A 168 21.47 21.38 -1.93
CA TYR A 168 20.10 21.80 -1.61
C TYR A 168 19.21 20.60 -1.33
N LEU A 169 18.23 20.76 -0.44
CA LEU A 169 17.20 19.78 -0.13
C LEU A 169 15.82 20.37 -0.41
N ILE A 170 15.04 19.65 -1.19
CA ILE A 170 13.64 19.98 -1.48
C ILE A 170 12.79 18.76 -1.08
N PRO A 171 12.24 18.70 0.11
CA PRO A 171 11.34 17.64 0.51
C PRO A 171 10.05 17.69 -0.33
N ILE A 172 9.64 16.57 -0.87
CA ILE A 172 8.43 16.42 -1.69
C ILE A 172 7.59 15.23 -1.22
N HIS A 173 6.43 15.03 -1.84
CA HIS A 173 5.58 13.86 -1.62
C HIS A 173 5.11 13.72 -0.17
N GLY A 174 4.70 14.81 0.44
CA GLY A 174 4.18 14.82 1.81
C GLY A 174 3.42 16.08 2.13
N GLU A 175 2.65 16.03 3.20
CA GLU A 175 2.00 17.21 3.76
C GLU A 175 3.03 18.11 4.47
N MET A 176 2.69 19.38 4.68
CA MET A 176 3.59 20.36 5.30
C MET A 176 4.13 19.90 6.66
N ARG A 177 3.34 19.18 7.45
CA ARG A 177 3.79 18.61 8.74
C ARG A 177 4.94 17.61 8.55
N MET A 178 4.90 16.79 7.48
CA MET A 178 5.94 15.82 7.14
C MET A 178 7.18 16.52 6.57
N LEU A 179 6.98 17.49 5.66
CA LEU A 179 8.07 18.26 5.07
C LEU A 179 8.86 19.05 6.14
N ARG A 180 8.17 19.60 7.14
CA ARG A 180 8.83 20.29 8.28
C ARG A 180 9.66 19.33 9.13
N GLN A 181 9.20 18.09 9.34
CA GLN A 181 10.01 17.11 10.06
C GLN A 181 11.24 16.71 9.25
N HIS A 182 11.12 16.52 7.94
CA HIS A 182 12.26 16.25 7.06
C HIS A 182 13.28 17.40 7.09
N LYS A 183 12.82 18.68 7.03
CA LYS A 183 13.69 19.84 7.22
C LYS A 183 14.43 19.79 8.56
N ARG A 184 13.73 19.44 9.66
CA ARG A 184 14.37 19.34 10.99
C ARG A 184 15.51 18.31 10.97
N LEU A 185 15.30 17.14 10.38
CA LEU A 185 16.35 16.13 10.27
C LEU A 185 17.55 16.63 9.46
N ALA A 186 17.33 17.41 8.40
CA ALA A 186 18.38 18.00 7.60
C ALA A 186 19.22 19.02 8.40
N LEU A 187 18.56 19.88 9.20
CA LEU A 187 19.25 20.80 10.10
C LEU A 187 20.06 20.05 11.17
N GLU A 188 19.52 18.96 11.72
CA GLU A 188 20.24 18.13 12.71
C GLU A 188 21.52 17.49 12.17
N VAL A 189 21.60 17.22 10.86
CA VAL A 189 22.80 16.71 10.22
C VAL A 189 23.73 17.79 9.65
N GLY A 190 23.44 19.07 9.95
CA GLY A 190 24.32 20.21 9.66
C GLY A 190 24.05 20.90 8.32
N MET A 191 22.90 20.71 7.69
CA MET A 191 22.48 21.57 6.58
C MET A 191 22.03 22.94 7.10
N GLU A 192 22.31 23.98 6.33
CA GLU A 192 21.86 25.33 6.66
C GLU A 192 20.43 25.59 6.18
N GLU A 193 19.75 26.57 6.80
CA GLU A 193 18.34 26.91 6.53
C GLU A 193 18.12 27.26 5.04
N GLU A 194 19.05 28.01 4.46
CA GLU A 194 19.04 28.50 3.08
C GLU A 194 19.21 27.39 2.04
N GLN A 195 19.72 26.24 2.46
CA GLN A 195 19.86 25.05 1.62
C GLN A 195 18.57 24.24 1.52
N ILE A 196 17.54 24.57 2.32
CA ILE A 196 16.34 23.73 2.45
C ILE A 196 15.09 24.49 2.00
N ALA A 197 14.53 24.11 0.85
CA ALA A 197 13.31 24.73 0.33
C ALA A 197 12.05 23.92 0.74
N LEU A 198 11.25 24.46 1.65
CA LEU A 198 9.92 23.96 1.92
C LEU A 198 8.90 24.67 1.04
N VAL A 199 8.35 23.98 0.07
CA VAL A 199 7.46 24.55 -0.92
C VAL A 199 6.14 23.78 -1.02
N GLN A 200 5.10 24.48 -1.46
CA GLN A 200 3.82 23.91 -1.82
C GLN A 200 3.70 23.77 -3.33
N ASN A 201 2.74 22.98 -3.80
CA ASN A 201 2.44 22.84 -5.22
C ASN A 201 2.25 24.23 -5.89
N GLY A 202 2.79 24.36 -7.07
CA GLY A 202 2.78 25.62 -7.82
C GLY A 202 3.93 26.59 -7.52
N ARG A 203 4.79 26.31 -6.51
CA ARG A 203 5.97 27.15 -6.27
C ARG A 203 7.10 26.78 -7.24
N ILE A 204 7.54 27.75 -8.03
CA ILE A 204 8.67 27.59 -8.95
C ILE A 204 9.96 27.62 -8.12
N ILE A 205 10.88 26.71 -8.40
CA ILE A 205 12.24 26.70 -7.88
C ILE A 205 13.18 26.77 -9.08
N GLU A 206 14.03 27.77 -9.07
CA GLU A 206 14.99 28.01 -10.15
C GLU A 206 16.41 27.71 -9.69
N PHE A 207 17.18 27.08 -10.56
CA PHE A 207 18.61 26.84 -10.35
C PHE A 207 19.39 27.57 -11.43
N THR A 208 20.10 28.63 -11.05
CA THR A 208 20.92 29.40 -11.97
C THR A 208 22.38 29.41 -11.47
N HIS A 209 23.29 28.92 -12.30
CA HIS A 209 24.71 28.75 -11.93
C HIS A 209 24.94 27.98 -10.62
N GLY A 210 24.05 27.04 -10.31
CA GLY A 210 24.09 26.23 -9.11
C GLY A 210 23.53 26.91 -7.85
N GLU A 211 22.99 28.10 -7.93
CA GLU A 211 22.25 28.77 -6.84
C GLU A 211 20.75 28.52 -6.97
N MET A 212 20.11 28.19 -5.85
CA MET A 212 18.65 27.96 -5.75
C MET A 212 17.94 29.24 -5.37
N THR A 213 16.92 29.61 -6.14
CA THR A 213 16.01 30.72 -5.82
C THR A 213 14.56 30.28 -5.92
N LEU A 214 13.70 30.90 -5.10
CA LEU A 214 12.26 30.67 -5.13
C LEU A 214 11.61 31.69 -6.06
N GLY A 215 11.16 31.23 -7.21
CA GLY A 215 10.46 32.03 -8.20
C GLY A 215 9.00 32.33 -7.85
N GLU A 216 8.20 32.65 -8.84
CA GLU A 216 6.78 32.95 -8.68
C GLU A 216 5.97 31.71 -8.28
N ARG A 217 4.74 31.94 -7.86
CA ARG A 217 3.75 30.89 -7.63
C ARG A 217 2.76 30.86 -8.78
N ILE A 218 2.71 29.74 -9.47
CA ILE A 218 1.69 29.45 -10.47
C ILE A 218 0.48 28.76 -9.80
N PRO A 219 -0.71 28.82 -10.41
CA PRO A 219 -1.85 28.06 -9.93
C PRO A 219 -1.52 26.57 -9.85
N GLY A 220 -1.61 25.99 -8.67
CA GLY A 220 -1.33 24.58 -8.39
C GLY A 220 -2.51 23.98 -7.63
N GLY A 221 -3.69 23.96 -8.25
CA GLY A 221 -4.90 23.36 -7.69
C GLY A 221 -5.01 21.87 -8.01
N TYR A 222 -6.06 21.25 -7.50
CA TYR A 222 -6.42 19.90 -7.88
C TYR A 222 -7.07 19.93 -9.26
N VAL A 223 -6.63 19.04 -10.14
CA VAL A 223 -7.30 18.76 -11.42
C VAL A 223 -7.93 17.39 -11.26
N PHE A 224 -9.26 17.37 -11.23
CA PHE A 224 -10.00 16.12 -11.17
C PHE A 224 -10.12 15.54 -12.58
N VAL A 225 -9.77 14.27 -12.71
CA VAL A 225 -9.92 13.52 -13.97
C VAL A 225 -10.84 12.35 -13.68
N ASP A 226 -12.06 12.42 -14.16
CA ASP A 226 -12.94 11.27 -14.24
C ASP A 226 -12.74 10.63 -15.61
N GLY A 227 -12.64 9.38 -15.82
CA GLY A 227 -12.17 8.67 -17.02
C GLY A 227 -12.63 9.16 -18.42
N ILE A 228 -13.40 10.25 -18.55
CA ILE A 228 -13.94 10.81 -19.81
C ILE A 228 -13.68 12.33 -19.94
N GLY A 229 -13.43 13.05 -18.85
CA GLY A 229 -13.25 14.50 -18.86
C GLY A 229 -12.19 15.01 -17.90
N VAL A 230 -11.61 16.16 -18.21
CA VAL A 230 -10.71 16.92 -17.34
C VAL A 230 -11.41 18.21 -16.98
N GLY A 231 -11.64 18.49 -15.70
CA GLY A 231 -12.28 19.72 -15.25
C GLY A 231 -12.87 19.61 -13.84
N ASP A 232 -13.44 20.72 -13.38
CA ASP A 232 -14.21 20.74 -12.13
C ASP A 232 -15.51 19.92 -12.33
N VAL A 233 -15.75 19.00 -11.43
CA VAL A 233 -17.03 18.31 -11.33
C VAL A 233 -17.89 19.14 -10.38
N ASP A 234 -18.90 19.82 -10.92
CA ASP A 234 -19.93 20.53 -10.17
C ASP A 234 -20.77 19.58 -9.31
#